data_71908fccf45e771df4c4401e9c3c8c05
#
_entry.id   71908fccf45e771df4c4401e9c3c8c05
#
_cell.length_a   1.000
_cell.length_b   1.000
_cell.length_c   1.000
_cell.angle_alpha   90.00
_cell.angle_beta   90.00
_cell.angle_gamma   90.00
#
_symmetry.space_group_name_H-M   'P 1'
#
loop_
_entity.id
_entity.type
_entity.pdbx_description
1 polymer ?
#
loop_
_entity_poly.entity_id
_entity_poly.type
_entity_poly.pdbx_seq_one_letter_code
_entity_poly.pdbx_strand_id
1 'polypeptide(L)'
;MHFVIYAPPYDENSGGSLVLYKLYALLDELGYEVYLQPFVRADVVERYLSGLRYDPRTLFYKYRQRLYYRLKSPCPLRFATHDKLREAVVLYPEVVEGNPMQAKKVVRWLLHRPGFHTNVVNYGAGDLYFYFDKQFDDPALNQFPDNHLKVVENFPHVYFQKNFGPRTGACFLVRKGGGRQLDYHPDGAERLDGKSHREMAEAFNKYEYFYSYDLYTMYSRFAAICGCKSIVVPEKDISINEWHRDPSNHYGVAYGIDDLPRAEATQSELREVLAESENESRRSVQFFVRRCRQYFG
;
A
#
# COMPACT_ATOMS: atom_id res chain seq x y z
N MET A 1 21.99 13.06 2.13
CA MET A 1 21.19 12.41 1.07
C MET A 1 19.73 12.65 1.42
N HIS A 2 18.91 13.06 0.47
CA HIS A 2 17.47 13.21 0.63
C HIS A 2 16.73 12.49 -0.48
N PHE A 3 15.46 12.20 -0.28
CA PHE A 3 14.65 11.38 -1.17
C PHE A 3 13.49 12.18 -1.76
N VAL A 4 13.13 11.85 -2.97
CA VAL A 4 11.91 12.35 -3.61
C VAL A 4 11.11 11.16 -4.13
N ILE A 5 9.88 11.03 -3.68
CA ILE A 5 8.96 9.99 -4.14
C ILE A 5 8.05 10.59 -5.21
N TYR A 6 8.14 10.05 -6.41
CA TYR A 6 7.27 10.43 -7.53
C TYR A 6 6.01 9.57 -7.47
N ALA A 7 4.87 10.17 -7.12
CA ALA A 7 3.66 9.44 -6.79
C ALA A 7 2.39 10.06 -7.39
N PRO A 8 1.36 9.23 -7.68
CA PRO A 8 0.01 9.70 -7.97
C PRO A 8 -0.62 10.36 -6.72
N PRO A 9 -1.79 11.01 -6.84
CA PRO A 9 -2.57 11.39 -5.67
C PRO A 9 -2.88 10.17 -4.80
N TYR A 10 -2.94 10.35 -3.48
CA TYR A 10 -3.30 9.28 -2.58
C TYR A 10 -4.67 8.68 -2.92
N ASP A 11 -4.71 7.38 -3.01
CA ASP A 11 -5.92 6.58 -3.21
C ASP A 11 -5.83 5.34 -2.31
N GLU A 12 -6.71 5.27 -1.33
CA GLU A 12 -6.79 4.17 -0.36
C GLU A 12 -7.19 2.83 -0.99
N ASN A 13 -7.71 2.83 -2.21
CA ASN A 13 -8.08 1.63 -2.95
C ASN A 13 -6.96 1.11 -3.88
N SER A 14 -5.87 1.85 -4.00
CA SER A 14 -4.71 1.52 -4.83
C SER A 14 -3.53 1.07 -3.99
N GLY A 15 -3.16 -0.22 -4.07
CA GLY A 15 -2.01 -0.77 -3.34
C GLY A 15 -0.70 -0.02 -3.63
N GLY A 16 -0.45 0.35 -4.88
CA GLY A 16 0.73 1.14 -5.25
C GLY A 16 0.74 2.52 -4.62
N SER A 17 -0.43 3.20 -4.59
CA SER A 17 -0.56 4.48 -3.89
C SER A 17 -0.27 4.34 -2.40
N LEU A 18 -0.90 3.36 -1.74
CA LEU A 18 -0.73 3.11 -0.30
C LEU A 18 0.74 2.96 0.10
N VAL A 19 1.48 2.10 -0.60
CA VAL A 19 2.88 1.81 -0.23
C VAL A 19 3.83 2.97 -0.54
N LEU A 20 3.56 3.79 -1.57
CA LEU A 20 4.35 4.99 -1.86
C LEU A 20 4.22 6.03 -0.74
N TYR A 21 3.00 6.27 -0.26
CA TYR A 21 2.77 7.19 0.87
C TYR A 21 3.23 6.62 2.21
N LYS A 22 3.13 5.30 2.40
CA LYS A 22 3.71 4.63 3.58
C LYS A 22 5.24 4.75 3.59
N LEU A 23 5.90 4.56 2.43
CA LEU A 23 7.34 4.78 2.32
C LEU A 23 7.72 6.23 2.65
N TYR A 24 6.95 7.22 2.15
CA TYR A 24 7.14 8.63 2.49
C TYR A 24 7.06 8.84 4.00
N ALA A 25 6.00 8.34 4.65
CA ALA A 25 5.79 8.50 6.09
C ALA A 25 6.90 7.84 6.92
N LEU A 26 7.32 6.62 6.55
CA LEU A 26 8.40 5.91 7.24
C LEU A 26 9.76 6.58 7.07
N LEU A 27 10.07 7.14 5.91
CA LEU A 27 11.31 7.93 5.71
C LEU A 27 11.30 9.18 6.59
N ASP A 28 10.17 9.88 6.68
CA ASP A 28 10.01 11.07 7.53
C ASP A 28 10.11 10.72 9.03
N GLU A 29 9.42 9.67 9.46
CA GLU A 29 9.46 9.15 10.83
C GLU A 29 10.87 8.72 11.27
N LEU A 30 11.64 8.12 10.36
CA LEU A 30 13.02 7.71 10.59
C LEU A 30 14.03 8.88 10.52
N GLY A 31 13.55 10.11 10.34
CA GLY A 31 14.35 11.33 10.32
C GLY A 31 15.09 11.60 9.01
N TYR A 32 14.70 10.94 7.92
CA TYR A 32 15.26 11.24 6.60
C TYR A 32 14.54 12.42 5.96
N GLU A 33 15.28 13.26 5.27
CA GLU A 33 14.72 14.35 4.49
C GLU A 33 14.03 13.76 3.24
N VAL A 34 12.71 13.79 3.20
CA VAL A 34 11.89 13.24 2.13
C VAL A 34 10.90 14.27 1.61
N TYR A 35 10.67 14.23 0.30
CA TYR A 35 9.74 15.08 -0.43
C TYR A 35 8.86 14.23 -1.34
N LEU A 36 7.66 14.71 -1.62
CA LEU A 36 6.80 14.14 -2.65
C LEU A 36 6.87 15.02 -3.91
N GLN A 37 6.99 14.37 -5.05
CA GLN A 37 6.80 14.98 -6.35
C GLN A 37 5.54 14.41 -6.98
N PRO A 38 4.49 15.21 -7.18
CA PRO A 38 3.29 14.79 -7.88
C PRO A 38 3.57 14.27 -9.29
N PHE A 39 2.83 13.28 -9.75
CA PHE A 39 2.80 12.90 -11.16
C PHE A 39 2.47 14.11 -12.02
N VAL A 40 3.28 14.36 -13.03
CA VAL A 40 3.15 15.53 -13.89
C VAL A 40 2.79 15.06 -15.29
N ARG A 41 1.84 15.73 -15.93
CA ARG A 41 1.52 15.48 -17.34
C ARG A 41 2.74 15.82 -18.22
N ALA A 42 2.91 15.09 -19.31
CA ALA A 42 4.06 15.26 -20.21
C ALA A 42 4.24 16.70 -20.71
N ASP A 43 3.13 17.36 -21.07
CA ASP A 43 3.13 18.77 -21.52
C ASP A 43 3.57 19.77 -20.44
N VAL A 44 3.44 19.40 -19.17
CA VAL A 44 3.86 20.20 -18.01
C VAL A 44 5.31 19.88 -17.63
N VAL A 45 5.78 18.65 -17.86
CA VAL A 45 7.18 18.27 -17.64
C VAL A 45 8.11 19.14 -18.45
N GLU A 46 7.85 19.33 -19.75
CA GLU A 46 8.64 20.20 -20.61
C GLU A 46 8.72 21.63 -20.08
N ARG A 47 7.60 22.21 -19.62
CA ARG A 47 7.57 23.53 -18.98
C ARG A 47 8.32 23.57 -17.65
N TYR A 48 8.29 22.46 -16.91
CA TYR A 48 8.98 22.35 -15.63
C TYR A 48 10.50 22.35 -15.80
N LEU A 49 10.99 21.70 -16.84
CA LEU A 49 12.41 21.57 -17.15
C LEU A 49 12.95 22.76 -17.96
N SER A 50 12.08 23.48 -18.69
CA SER A 50 12.42 24.69 -19.46
C SER A 50 12.39 25.94 -18.57
N GLY A 51 12.80 27.09 -19.15
CA GLY A 51 12.72 28.39 -18.49
C GLY A 51 11.31 28.85 -18.10
N LEU A 52 10.25 28.18 -18.63
CA LEU A 52 8.85 28.48 -18.35
C LEU A 52 8.35 27.99 -16.99
N ARG A 53 9.21 27.41 -16.16
CA ARG A 53 8.86 26.90 -14.82
C ARG A 53 8.27 27.97 -13.88
N TYR A 54 8.56 29.23 -14.11
CA TYR A 54 8.05 30.41 -13.35
C TYR A 54 6.89 31.12 -14.05
N ASP A 55 6.43 30.63 -15.20
CA ASP A 55 5.23 31.15 -15.85
C ASP A 55 4.01 31.06 -14.89
N PRO A 56 3.16 32.12 -14.81
CA PRO A 56 2.01 32.16 -13.90
C PRO A 56 1.06 30.97 -14.04
N ARG A 57 0.84 30.47 -15.27
CA ARG A 57 -0.03 29.31 -15.51
C ARG A 57 0.57 28.03 -14.93
N THR A 58 1.88 27.84 -15.08
CA THR A 58 2.63 26.72 -14.51
C THR A 58 2.64 26.79 -12.99
N LEU A 59 2.82 27.96 -12.40
CA LEU A 59 2.78 28.17 -10.96
C LEU A 59 1.39 27.89 -10.39
N PHE A 60 0.33 28.37 -11.06
CA PHE A 60 -1.05 28.11 -10.66
C PHE A 60 -1.42 26.62 -10.75
N TYR A 61 -1.00 25.93 -11.81
CA TYR A 61 -1.17 24.49 -11.93
C TYR A 61 -0.50 23.73 -10.77
N LYS A 62 0.77 24.06 -10.47
CA LYS A 62 1.51 23.47 -9.35
C LYS A 62 0.83 23.72 -8.02
N TYR A 63 0.35 24.94 -7.78
CA TYR A 63 -0.37 25.28 -6.55
C TYR A 63 -1.63 24.42 -6.38
N ARG A 64 -2.49 24.36 -7.40
CA ARG A 64 -3.72 23.57 -7.39
C ARG A 64 -3.40 22.07 -7.21
N GLN A 65 -2.41 21.56 -7.92
CA GLN A 65 -2.00 20.16 -7.81
C GLN A 65 -1.52 19.84 -6.37
N ARG A 66 -0.63 20.66 -5.82
CA ARG A 66 -0.13 20.48 -4.44
C ARG A 66 -1.24 20.55 -3.39
N LEU A 67 -2.18 21.47 -3.56
CA LEU A 67 -3.35 21.57 -2.69
C LEU A 67 -4.19 20.28 -2.76
N TYR A 68 -4.48 19.79 -3.96
CA TYR A 68 -5.22 18.56 -4.16
C TYR A 68 -4.53 17.35 -3.49
N TYR A 69 -3.21 17.22 -3.65
CA TYR A 69 -2.44 16.15 -3.01
C TYR A 69 -2.48 16.26 -1.48
N ARG A 70 -2.36 17.46 -0.92
CA ARG A 70 -2.47 17.68 0.53
C ARG A 70 -3.84 17.30 1.08
N LEU A 71 -4.91 17.64 0.39
CA LEU A 71 -6.28 17.34 0.80
C LEU A 71 -6.58 15.83 0.78
N LYS A 72 -5.91 15.10 -0.10
CA LYS A 72 -6.06 13.64 -0.23
C LYS A 72 -5.12 12.86 0.68
N SER A 73 -3.99 13.43 1.07
CA SER A 73 -2.93 12.71 1.76
C SER A 73 -3.31 12.30 3.19
N PRO A 74 -2.92 11.08 3.62
CA PRO A 74 -3.09 10.63 5.00
C PRO A 74 -2.08 11.25 5.97
N CYS A 75 -1.05 11.94 5.46
CA CYS A 75 0.01 12.56 6.27
C CYS A 75 0.41 13.93 5.71
N PRO A 76 1.05 14.80 6.52
CA PRO A 76 1.59 16.07 6.04
C PRO A 76 2.63 15.88 4.93
N LEU A 77 2.50 16.60 3.82
CA LEU A 77 3.40 16.48 2.68
C LEU A 77 4.32 17.69 2.52
N ARG A 78 5.61 17.42 2.31
CA ARG A 78 6.60 18.35 1.77
C ARG A 78 6.77 18.08 0.28
N PHE A 79 6.70 19.12 -0.55
CA PHE A 79 6.88 18.98 -2.00
C PHE A 79 8.27 19.40 -2.42
N ALA A 80 8.86 18.63 -3.34
CA ALA A 80 10.17 18.92 -3.86
C ALA A 80 10.20 20.27 -4.60
N THR A 81 11.25 21.05 -4.36
CA THR A 81 11.64 22.18 -5.21
C THR A 81 12.54 21.70 -6.33
N HIS A 82 12.79 22.55 -7.31
CA HIS A 82 13.71 22.20 -8.43
C HIS A 82 15.11 21.84 -7.92
N ASP A 83 15.65 22.61 -6.97
CA ASP A 83 16.99 22.37 -6.45
C ASP A 83 17.06 21.07 -5.66
N LYS A 84 16.00 20.75 -4.91
CA LYS A 84 15.91 19.46 -4.22
C LYS A 84 15.82 18.27 -5.19
N LEU A 85 15.12 18.40 -6.32
CA LEU A 85 15.04 17.34 -7.33
C LEU A 85 16.40 16.99 -7.95
N ARG A 86 17.26 17.99 -8.18
CA ARG A 86 18.55 17.78 -8.84
C ARG A 86 19.53 16.93 -8.06
N GLU A 87 19.49 16.99 -6.73
CA GLU A 87 20.45 16.32 -5.84
C GLU A 87 19.83 15.13 -5.08
N ALA A 88 18.52 14.91 -5.27
CA ALA A 88 17.79 13.85 -4.62
C ALA A 88 18.09 12.47 -5.22
N VAL A 89 17.88 11.45 -4.41
CA VAL A 89 17.52 10.12 -4.91
C VAL A 89 16.03 10.14 -5.23
N VAL A 90 15.68 10.04 -6.51
CA VAL A 90 14.28 10.06 -6.97
C VAL A 90 13.79 8.63 -7.16
N LEU A 91 12.72 8.28 -6.45
CA LEU A 91 12.09 6.98 -6.55
C LEU A 91 10.89 7.07 -7.51
N TYR A 92 10.91 6.22 -8.53
CA TYR A 92 9.80 5.99 -9.45
C TYR A 92 9.22 4.58 -9.26
N PRO A 93 7.90 4.42 -9.19
CA PRO A 93 7.29 3.10 -9.37
C PRO A 93 7.46 2.61 -10.82
N GLU A 94 7.29 1.31 -11.04
CA GLU A 94 7.48 0.65 -12.33
C GLU A 94 6.58 1.18 -13.46
N VAL A 95 5.45 1.79 -13.12
CA VAL A 95 4.52 2.38 -14.10
C VAL A 95 5.03 3.69 -14.72
N VAL A 96 6.13 4.23 -14.22
CA VAL A 96 6.71 5.48 -14.73
C VAL A 96 7.81 5.16 -15.75
N GLU A 97 7.59 5.55 -16.99
CA GLU A 97 8.58 5.40 -18.05
C GLU A 97 9.69 6.43 -17.97
N GLY A 98 10.89 6.04 -18.37
CA GLY A 98 12.05 6.92 -18.45
C GLY A 98 12.41 7.60 -17.13
N ASN A 99 12.88 8.82 -17.23
CA ASN A 99 13.27 9.68 -16.12
C ASN A 99 12.66 11.08 -16.28
N PRO A 100 11.35 11.24 -16.02
CA PRO A 100 10.63 12.48 -16.32
C PRO A 100 11.17 13.70 -15.56
N MET A 101 11.79 13.51 -14.40
CA MET A 101 12.37 14.62 -13.63
C MET A 101 13.85 14.86 -13.92
N GLN A 102 14.45 14.13 -14.88
CA GLN A 102 15.87 14.19 -15.22
C GLN A 102 16.79 14.08 -13.99
N ALA A 103 16.40 13.19 -13.07
CA ALA A 103 17.14 12.96 -11.84
C ALA A 103 18.48 12.29 -12.13
N LYS A 104 19.54 12.68 -11.40
CA LYS A 104 20.86 12.06 -11.52
C LYS A 104 20.95 10.70 -10.82
N LYS A 105 20.13 10.49 -9.78
CA LYS A 105 20.11 9.31 -8.92
C LYS A 105 18.69 8.75 -8.93
N VAL A 106 18.48 7.65 -9.63
CA VAL A 106 17.16 7.06 -9.83
C VAL A 106 17.05 5.71 -9.15
N VAL A 107 16.00 5.54 -8.38
CA VAL A 107 15.54 4.25 -7.89
C VAL A 107 14.27 3.87 -8.62
N ARG A 108 14.21 2.63 -9.09
CA ARG A 108 13.02 2.02 -9.68
C ARG A 108 12.44 0.99 -8.71
N TRP A 109 11.22 1.24 -8.24
CA TRP A 109 10.55 0.32 -7.33
C TRP A 109 9.49 -0.50 -8.05
N LEU A 110 9.74 -1.79 -8.18
CA LEU A 110 8.86 -2.75 -8.86
C LEU A 110 7.74 -3.15 -7.90
N LEU A 111 6.63 -2.41 -7.94
CA LEU A 111 5.40 -2.70 -7.18
C LEU A 111 4.54 -3.75 -7.88
N HIS A 112 4.80 -3.99 -9.16
CA HIS A 112 4.27 -5.06 -10.00
C HIS A 112 5.33 -5.47 -11.02
N ARG A 113 5.03 -6.52 -11.82
CA ARG A 113 5.92 -6.92 -12.92
C ARG A 113 6.10 -5.76 -13.91
N PRO A 114 7.33 -5.48 -14.36
CA PRO A 114 7.57 -4.46 -15.37
C PRO A 114 6.69 -4.64 -16.60
N GLY A 115 6.10 -3.54 -17.07
CA GLY A 115 5.23 -3.52 -18.24
C GLY A 115 3.81 -4.08 -18.04
N PHE A 116 3.45 -4.64 -16.89
CA PHE A 116 2.12 -5.23 -16.69
C PHE A 116 0.97 -4.23 -16.88
N HIS A 117 1.13 -3.01 -16.38
CA HIS A 117 0.11 -1.96 -16.48
C HIS A 117 0.26 -1.07 -17.71
N THR A 118 1.46 -0.94 -18.26
CA THR A 118 1.78 0.01 -19.33
C THR A 118 2.02 -0.65 -20.68
N ASN A 119 2.23 -1.98 -20.71
CA ASN A 119 2.72 -2.76 -21.85
C ASN A 119 4.08 -2.28 -22.40
N VAL A 120 4.78 -1.44 -21.64
CA VAL A 120 6.08 -0.87 -22.03
C VAL A 120 7.04 -0.98 -20.86
N VAL A 121 8.28 -1.38 -21.15
CA VAL A 121 9.42 -1.34 -20.23
C VAL A 121 10.46 -0.41 -20.84
N ASN A 122 10.47 0.84 -20.38
CA ASN A 122 11.41 1.86 -20.85
C ASN A 122 11.96 2.60 -19.61
N TYR A 123 13.04 2.08 -19.05
CA TYR A 123 13.68 2.63 -17.86
C TYR A 123 15.08 3.17 -18.20
N GLY A 124 15.66 3.95 -17.29
CA GLY A 124 16.99 4.53 -17.46
C GLY A 124 18.12 3.51 -17.28
N ALA A 125 19.20 3.65 -18.06
CA ALA A 125 20.42 2.91 -17.78
C ALA A 125 21.02 3.42 -16.45
N GLY A 126 21.35 2.47 -15.53
CA GLY A 126 21.91 2.79 -14.22
C GLY A 126 20.88 3.13 -13.15
N ASP A 127 19.59 2.86 -13.37
CA ASP A 127 18.60 2.88 -12.30
C ASP A 127 18.94 1.80 -11.25
N LEU A 128 18.79 2.13 -9.96
CA LEU A 128 18.89 1.15 -8.87
C LEU A 128 17.52 0.54 -8.63
N TYR A 129 17.41 -0.78 -8.82
CA TYR A 129 16.12 -1.46 -8.72
C TYR A 129 15.88 -2.02 -7.33
N PHE A 130 14.61 -1.93 -6.90
CA PHE A 130 14.04 -2.63 -5.74
C PHE A 130 12.74 -3.29 -6.16
N TYR A 131 12.40 -4.42 -5.53
CA TYR A 131 11.12 -5.08 -5.72
C TYR A 131 10.33 -5.12 -4.41
N PHE A 132 9.00 -5.05 -4.53
CA PHE A 132 8.07 -5.17 -3.40
C PHE A 132 7.82 -6.63 -3.01
N ASP A 133 7.68 -7.50 -4.01
CA ASP A 133 7.51 -8.94 -3.86
C ASP A 133 8.44 -9.65 -4.85
N LYS A 134 8.99 -10.81 -4.44
CA LYS A 134 9.97 -11.54 -5.27
C LYS A 134 9.42 -11.92 -6.65
N GLN A 135 8.13 -12.15 -6.78
CA GLN A 135 7.47 -12.42 -8.06
C GLN A 135 7.49 -11.24 -9.04
N PHE A 136 7.77 -10.03 -8.56
CA PHE A 136 7.89 -8.80 -9.36
C PHE A 136 9.31 -8.46 -9.73
N ASP A 137 10.29 -9.14 -9.12
CA ASP A 137 11.70 -8.98 -9.44
C ASP A 137 11.98 -9.42 -10.88
N ASP A 138 12.77 -8.61 -11.59
CA ASP A 138 13.24 -8.94 -12.94
C ASP A 138 14.76 -8.97 -12.94
N PRO A 139 15.37 -10.16 -12.96
CA PRO A 139 16.84 -10.32 -12.96
C PRO A 139 17.53 -9.70 -14.17
N ALA A 140 16.80 -9.44 -15.27
CA ALA A 140 17.37 -8.74 -16.43
C ALA A 140 17.59 -7.24 -16.17
N LEU A 141 16.82 -6.68 -15.23
CA LEU A 141 16.89 -5.28 -14.83
C LEU A 141 17.63 -5.10 -13.50
N ASN A 142 17.29 -5.94 -12.52
CA ASN A 142 17.81 -5.83 -11.15
C ASN A 142 19.08 -6.67 -10.96
N GLN A 143 20.22 -6.00 -10.89
CA GLN A 143 21.52 -6.63 -10.63
C GLN A 143 21.74 -7.02 -9.15
N PHE A 144 20.84 -6.60 -8.26
CA PHE A 144 20.94 -6.81 -6.81
C PHE A 144 19.75 -7.63 -6.31
N PRO A 145 19.82 -8.96 -6.31
CA PRO A 145 18.70 -9.84 -5.96
C PRO A 145 18.20 -9.69 -4.52
N ASP A 146 18.98 -9.04 -3.66
CA ASP A 146 18.62 -8.76 -2.25
C ASP A 146 17.94 -7.40 -2.07
N ASN A 147 17.76 -6.62 -3.13
CA ASN A 147 17.12 -5.32 -3.05
C ASN A 147 15.60 -5.45 -2.89
N HIS A 148 15.19 -5.95 -1.73
CA HIS A 148 13.80 -6.07 -1.33
C HIS A 148 13.39 -4.84 -0.54
N LEU A 149 12.38 -4.11 -1.02
CA LEU A 149 11.76 -2.98 -0.32
C LEU A 149 10.28 -3.30 -0.14
N LYS A 150 9.94 -3.85 1.02
CA LYS A 150 8.54 -4.18 1.38
C LYS A 150 8.09 -3.28 2.51
N VAL A 151 7.06 -2.50 2.25
CA VAL A 151 6.36 -1.71 3.26
C VAL A 151 4.88 -2.03 3.20
N VAL A 152 4.25 -2.21 4.36
CA VAL A 152 2.85 -2.61 4.47
C VAL A 152 2.08 -1.52 5.19
N GLU A 153 0.90 -1.18 4.71
CA GLU A 153 -0.01 -0.26 5.39
C GLU A 153 -1.11 -1.06 6.09
N ASN A 154 -1.07 -1.07 7.41
CA ASN A 154 -2.04 -1.77 8.26
C ASN A 154 -3.12 -0.84 8.83
N PHE A 155 -3.10 0.44 8.50
CA PHE A 155 -4.05 1.45 8.99
C PHE A 155 -4.30 1.39 10.52
N PRO A 156 -3.25 1.39 11.38
CA PRO A 156 -3.42 1.18 12.82
C PRO A 156 -4.24 2.29 13.50
N HIS A 157 -4.34 3.47 12.88
CA HIS A 157 -5.16 4.59 13.37
C HIS A 157 -6.64 4.48 12.97
N VAL A 158 -6.97 3.55 12.08
CA VAL A 158 -8.33 3.33 11.57
C VAL A 158 -8.91 2.06 12.16
N TYR A 159 -8.18 0.93 12.03
CA TYR A 159 -8.65 -0.38 12.47
C TYR A 159 -8.11 -0.73 13.84
N PHE A 160 -8.94 -0.51 14.83
CA PHE A 160 -8.72 -0.92 16.23
C PHE A 160 -10.06 -1.16 16.93
N GLN A 161 -10.04 -1.95 17.96
CA GLN A 161 -11.24 -2.26 18.72
C GLN A 161 -11.65 -1.05 19.56
N LYS A 162 -12.85 -0.52 19.30
CA LYS A 162 -13.49 0.59 20.04
C LYS A 162 -14.63 0.07 20.91
N ASN A 163 -15.34 -0.98 20.45
CA ASN A 163 -16.48 -1.55 21.15
C ASN A 163 -16.07 -2.86 21.83
N PHE A 164 -16.11 -2.86 23.16
CA PHE A 164 -15.86 -4.01 24.02
C PHE A 164 -17.16 -4.62 24.60
N GLY A 165 -18.30 -4.01 24.27
CA GLY A 165 -19.61 -4.49 24.68
C GLY A 165 -20.19 -5.56 23.73
N PRO A 166 -21.42 -6.02 24.02
CA PRO A 166 -22.13 -6.96 23.15
C PRO A 166 -22.31 -6.42 21.75
N ARG A 167 -22.18 -7.30 20.76
CA ARG A 167 -22.40 -7.01 19.34
C ARG A 167 -23.45 -7.95 18.79
N THR A 168 -24.13 -7.52 17.74
CA THR A 168 -25.16 -8.33 17.08
C THR A 168 -25.11 -8.13 15.57
N GLY A 169 -25.68 -9.10 14.84
CA GLY A 169 -25.81 -9.01 13.39
C GLY A 169 -24.51 -9.26 12.64
N ALA A 170 -24.56 -9.08 11.33
CA ALA A 170 -23.48 -9.42 10.43
C ALA A 170 -23.29 -8.37 9.36
N CYS A 171 -22.06 -8.32 8.81
CA CYS A 171 -21.74 -7.60 7.59
C CYS A 171 -20.90 -8.50 6.67
N PHE A 172 -20.84 -8.16 5.38
CA PHE A 172 -20.10 -8.94 4.40
C PHE A 172 -19.48 -8.13 3.31
N LEU A 173 -18.49 -8.73 2.62
CA LEU A 173 -17.74 -8.15 1.54
C LEU A 173 -17.57 -9.14 0.40
N VAL A 174 -17.78 -8.70 -0.85
CA VAL A 174 -17.68 -9.55 -2.04
C VAL A 174 -16.36 -9.32 -2.80
N ARG A 175 -16.06 -8.09 -3.17
CA ARG A 175 -14.84 -7.68 -3.93
C ARG A 175 -14.48 -8.66 -5.06
N LYS A 176 -13.31 -9.33 -4.92
CA LYS A 176 -12.82 -10.30 -5.91
C LYS A 176 -13.56 -11.65 -5.87
N GLY A 177 -14.42 -11.88 -4.88
CA GLY A 177 -15.33 -13.03 -4.81
C GLY A 177 -16.56 -12.89 -5.70
N GLY A 178 -16.57 -11.96 -6.65
CA GLY A 178 -17.66 -11.81 -7.63
C GLY A 178 -17.91 -13.07 -8.43
N GLY A 179 -19.20 -13.43 -8.61
CA GLY A 179 -19.62 -14.67 -9.28
C GLY A 179 -19.88 -15.85 -8.31
N ARG A 180 -19.57 -15.71 -7.02
CA ARG A 180 -19.90 -16.70 -5.98
C ARG A 180 -21.38 -16.55 -5.55
N GLN A 181 -21.98 -17.64 -5.14
CA GLN A 181 -23.30 -17.62 -4.50
C GLN A 181 -23.18 -16.94 -3.13
N LEU A 182 -24.05 -15.97 -2.83
CA LEU A 182 -24.00 -15.12 -1.64
C LEU A 182 -25.02 -15.60 -0.59
N ASP A 183 -24.92 -16.85 -0.17
CA ASP A 183 -25.84 -17.53 0.74
C ASP A 183 -25.20 -18.02 2.05
N TYR A 184 -23.92 -17.75 2.25
CA TYR A 184 -23.19 -18.22 3.43
C TYR A 184 -23.40 -17.32 4.67
N HIS A 185 -23.68 -16.04 4.47
CA HIS A 185 -23.95 -15.09 5.55
C HIS A 185 -25.46 -15.06 5.88
N PRO A 186 -25.86 -14.65 7.10
CA PRO A 186 -27.27 -14.56 7.49
C PRO A 186 -28.03 -13.50 6.67
N ASP A 187 -29.33 -13.72 6.49
CA ASP A 187 -30.22 -12.71 5.90
C ASP A 187 -30.17 -11.40 6.70
N GLY A 188 -30.20 -10.29 5.99
CA GLY A 188 -30.13 -8.95 6.59
C GLY A 188 -28.70 -8.48 6.93
N ALA A 189 -27.65 -9.23 6.57
CA ALA A 189 -26.27 -8.78 6.70
C ALA A 189 -26.00 -7.52 5.84
N GLU A 190 -25.27 -6.54 6.39
CA GLU A 190 -24.93 -5.32 5.68
C GLU A 190 -23.77 -5.53 4.69
N ARG A 191 -23.99 -5.19 3.43
CA ARG A 191 -22.94 -5.23 2.41
C ARG A 191 -22.00 -4.02 2.51
N LEU A 192 -20.69 -4.27 2.53
CA LEU A 192 -19.68 -3.24 2.77
C LEU A 192 -18.88 -2.82 1.51
N ASP A 193 -19.12 -3.43 0.35
CA ASP A 193 -18.41 -3.06 -0.88
C ASP A 193 -18.58 -1.57 -1.21
N GLY A 194 -17.48 -0.89 -1.54
CA GLY A 194 -17.46 0.54 -1.88
C GLY A 194 -17.43 1.50 -0.69
N LYS A 195 -17.46 1.02 0.55
CA LYS A 195 -17.27 1.87 1.74
C LYS A 195 -15.80 2.29 1.90
N SER A 196 -15.59 3.46 2.47
CA SER A 196 -14.27 3.95 2.88
C SER A 196 -13.70 3.12 4.04
N HIS A 197 -12.38 3.17 4.24
CA HIS A 197 -11.75 2.50 5.38
C HIS A 197 -12.36 2.89 6.74
N ARG A 198 -12.76 4.14 6.90
CA ARG A 198 -13.41 4.61 8.13
C ARG A 198 -14.78 3.96 8.34
N GLU A 199 -15.63 3.93 7.32
CA GLU A 199 -16.94 3.27 7.38
C GLU A 199 -16.82 1.77 7.59
N MET A 200 -15.80 1.13 6.97
CA MET A 200 -15.46 -0.28 7.22
C MET A 200 -15.11 -0.52 8.69
N ALA A 201 -14.24 0.31 9.28
CA ALA A 201 -13.85 0.18 10.68
C ALA A 201 -15.02 0.41 11.64
N GLU A 202 -15.94 1.32 11.32
CA GLU A 202 -17.18 1.54 12.07
C GLU A 202 -18.08 0.30 12.01
N ALA A 203 -18.27 -0.30 10.84
CA ALA A 203 -19.02 -1.53 10.66
C ALA A 203 -18.38 -2.71 11.44
N PHE A 204 -17.07 -2.90 11.36
CA PHE A 204 -16.33 -3.94 12.08
C PHE A 204 -16.40 -3.77 13.61
N ASN A 205 -16.60 -2.56 14.11
CA ASN A 205 -16.82 -2.31 15.53
C ASN A 205 -18.31 -2.48 15.95
N LYS A 206 -19.25 -2.43 15.01
CA LYS A 206 -20.68 -2.54 15.23
C LYS A 206 -21.16 -3.97 15.22
N TYR A 207 -20.78 -4.73 14.18
CA TYR A 207 -21.28 -6.08 13.93
C TYR A 207 -20.49 -7.14 14.69
N GLU A 208 -21.19 -8.26 15.02
CA GLU A 208 -20.57 -9.42 15.64
C GLU A 208 -19.79 -10.25 14.61
N TYR A 209 -20.37 -10.44 13.40
CA TYR A 209 -19.79 -11.28 12.36
C TYR A 209 -19.45 -10.46 11.11
N PHE A 210 -18.31 -10.81 10.52
CA PHE A 210 -17.92 -10.35 9.20
C PHE A 210 -17.65 -11.55 8.28
N TYR A 211 -18.27 -11.56 7.10
CA TYR A 211 -18.09 -12.59 6.08
C TYR A 211 -17.39 -12.03 4.87
N SER A 212 -16.28 -12.65 4.46
CA SER A 212 -15.56 -12.28 3.25
C SER A 212 -15.69 -13.34 2.16
N TYR A 213 -16.19 -12.96 1.00
CA TYR A 213 -16.17 -13.78 -0.21
C TYR A 213 -14.89 -13.61 -1.02
N ASP A 214 -14.06 -12.63 -0.67
CA ASP A 214 -12.69 -12.46 -1.19
C ASP A 214 -11.72 -13.21 -0.27
N LEU A 215 -11.10 -14.26 -0.78
CA LEU A 215 -10.24 -15.18 -0.02
C LEU A 215 -9.00 -14.50 0.59
N TYR A 216 -8.50 -13.45 -0.07
CA TYR A 216 -7.17 -12.89 0.23
C TYR A 216 -7.21 -11.39 0.59
N THR A 217 -8.34 -10.92 1.08
CA THR A 217 -8.47 -9.52 1.47
C THR A 217 -7.89 -9.23 2.84
N MET A 218 -7.20 -8.10 2.98
CA MET A 218 -6.74 -7.59 4.28
C MET A 218 -7.89 -7.19 5.21
N TYR A 219 -9.08 -6.95 4.66
CA TYR A 219 -10.25 -6.60 5.47
C TYR A 219 -10.66 -7.69 6.46
N SER A 220 -10.36 -8.96 6.19
CA SER A 220 -10.59 -10.06 7.15
C SER A 220 -9.75 -9.88 8.42
N ARG A 221 -8.48 -9.46 8.29
CA ARG A 221 -7.62 -9.15 9.43
C ARG A 221 -8.07 -7.86 10.14
N PHE A 222 -8.48 -6.85 9.38
CA PHE A 222 -8.96 -5.59 9.94
C PHE A 222 -10.26 -5.78 10.73
N ALA A 223 -11.18 -6.64 10.26
CA ALA A 223 -12.38 -7.01 11.01
C ALA A 223 -12.03 -7.69 12.34
N ALA A 224 -11.10 -8.65 12.31
CA ALA A 224 -10.64 -9.34 13.51
C ALA A 224 -9.98 -8.35 14.51
N ILE A 225 -9.11 -7.44 14.05
CA ILE A 225 -8.48 -6.41 14.92
C ILE A 225 -9.51 -5.48 15.56
N CYS A 226 -10.59 -5.16 14.84
CA CYS A 226 -11.70 -4.40 15.40
C CYS A 226 -12.56 -5.21 16.38
N GLY A 227 -12.30 -6.51 16.53
CA GLY A 227 -12.99 -7.42 17.43
C GLY A 227 -14.27 -8.04 16.83
N CYS A 228 -14.43 -7.99 15.51
CA CYS A 228 -15.47 -8.71 14.78
C CYS A 228 -15.01 -10.15 14.55
N LYS A 229 -15.92 -11.13 14.66
CA LYS A 229 -15.66 -12.53 14.30
C LYS A 229 -15.52 -12.61 12.77
N SER A 230 -14.29 -12.71 12.29
CA SER A 230 -13.97 -12.64 10.87
C SER A 230 -13.97 -14.04 10.24
N ILE A 231 -14.81 -14.23 9.24
CA ILE A 231 -14.99 -15.50 8.53
C ILE A 231 -14.74 -15.27 7.04
N VAL A 232 -13.76 -15.98 6.49
CA VAL A 232 -13.60 -16.12 5.04
C VAL A 232 -14.50 -17.28 4.59
N VAL A 233 -15.36 -17.01 3.62
CA VAL A 233 -16.26 -18.03 3.06
C VAL A 233 -15.43 -19.03 2.26
N PRO A 234 -15.47 -20.33 2.60
CA PRO A 234 -14.66 -21.33 1.91
C PRO A 234 -15.00 -21.46 0.41
N GLU A 235 -14.03 -21.79 -0.40
CA GLU A 235 -14.25 -22.28 -1.76
C GLU A 235 -14.19 -23.81 -1.80
N LYS A 236 -15.02 -24.39 -2.68
CA LYS A 236 -15.31 -25.83 -2.68
C LYS A 236 -14.06 -26.72 -2.78
N ASP A 237 -13.05 -26.26 -3.54
CA ASP A 237 -11.85 -27.05 -3.86
C ASP A 237 -10.59 -26.50 -3.18
N ILE A 238 -10.73 -25.61 -2.17
CA ILE A 238 -9.61 -25.03 -1.45
C ILE A 238 -9.69 -25.39 0.03
N SER A 239 -8.73 -26.16 0.50
CA SER A 239 -8.59 -26.46 1.93
C SER A 239 -7.99 -25.26 2.70
N ILE A 240 -8.13 -25.23 4.01
CA ILE A 240 -7.52 -24.19 4.87
C ILE A 240 -6.00 -24.12 4.70
N ASN A 241 -5.33 -25.27 4.51
CA ASN A 241 -3.87 -25.33 4.30
C ASN A 241 -3.44 -24.81 2.93
N GLU A 242 -4.31 -24.91 1.93
CA GLU A 242 -4.09 -24.36 0.60
C GLU A 242 -4.44 -22.88 0.56
N TRP A 243 -5.45 -22.47 1.31
CA TRP A 243 -5.84 -21.06 1.41
C TRP A 243 -4.69 -20.17 1.86
N HIS A 244 -3.95 -20.60 2.90
CA HIS A 244 -2.70 -19.95 3.32
C HIS A 244 -1.66 -20.99 3.74
N ARG A 245 -0.52 -20.97 3.06
CA ARG A 245 0.61 -21.84 3.38
C ARG A 245 1.36 -21.43 4.66
N ASP A 246 1.27 -20.16 5.01
CA ASP A 246 1.86 -19.60 6.23
C ASP A 246 0.78 -19.49 7.32
N PRO A 247 0.91 -20.21 8.44
CA PRO A 247 -0.03 -20.14 9.54
C PRO A 247 -0.28 -18.74 10.10
N SER A 248 0.71 -17.85 10.05
CA SER A 248 0.56 -16.47 10.51
C SER A 248 -0.48 -15.66 9.74
N ASN A 249 -0.80 -16.09 8.52
CA ASN A 249 -1.85 -15.50 7.71
C ASN A 249 -3.26 -15.89 8.14
N HIS A 250 -3.40 -16.90 9.02
CA HIS A 250 -4.67 -17.43 9.50
C HIS A 250 -5.08 -16.90 10.88
N TYR A 251 -4.17 -16.26 11.61
CA TYR A 251 -4.44 -15.77 12.95
C TYR A 251 -5.61 -14.79 12.97
N GLY A 252 -6.55 -15.00 13.90
CA GLY A 252 -7.73 -14.17 14.08
C GLY A 252 -8.79 -14.24 12.98
N VAL A 253 -8.58 -15.06 11.92
CA VAL A 253 -9.50 -15.17 10.77
C VAL A 253 -9.87 -16.63 10.55
N ALA A 254 -11.16 -16.93 10.55
CA ALA A 254 -11.69 -18.27 10.32
C ALA A 254 -11.86 -18.57 8.82
N TYR A 255 -11.62 -19.82 8.43
CA TYR A 255 -11.98 -20.36 7.11
C TYR A 255 -13.25 -21.20 7.24
N GLY A 256 -14.39 -20.55 7.04
CA GLY A 256 -15.68 -21.11 7.39
C GLY A 256 -16.04 -20.94 8.87
N ILE A 257 -17.32 -21.09 9.19
CA ILE A 257 -17.85 -20.84 10.55
C ILE A 257 -17.32 -21.84 11.58
N ASP A 258 -17.07 -23.08 11.18
CA ASP A 258 -16.60 -24.15 12.06
C ASP A 258 -15.15 -23.90 12.56
N ASP A 259 -14.38 -23.05 11.88
CA ASP A 259 -13.02 -22.69 12.24
C ASP A 259 -12.93 -21.49 13.22
N LEU A 260 -14.05 -20.90 13.60
CA LEU A 260 -14.08 -19.77 14.54
C LEU A 260 -13.34 -20.02 15.86
N PRO A 261 -13.44 -21.19 16.51
CA PRO A 261 -12.74 -21.44 17.78
C PRO A 261 -11.21 -21.27 17.64
N ARG A 262 -10.62 -21.73 16.52
CA ARG A 262 -9.20 -21.53 16.25
C ARG A 262 -8.87 -20.06 15.99
N ALA A 263 -9.70 -19.37 15.20
CA ALA A 263 -9.49 -17.95 14.91
C ALA A 263 -9.54 -17.10 16.19
N GLU A 264 -10.51 -17.34 17.07
CA GLU A 264 -10.62 -16.65 18.36
C GLU A 264 -9.41 -16.95 19.27
N ALA A 265 -8.95 -18.21 19.32
CA ALA A 265 -7.78 -18.60 20.11
C ALA A 265 -6.46 -17.95 19.63
N THR A 266 -6.38 -17.57 18.35
CA THR A 266 -5.18 -16.97 17.72
C THR A 266 -5.29 -15.46 17.51
N GLN A 267 -6.20 -14.78 18.18
CA GLN A 267 -6.40 -13.33 18.00
C GLN A 267 -5.26 -12.48 18.56
N SER A 268 -4.62 -12.93 19.62
CA SER A 268 -3.42 -12.27 20.17
C SER A 268 -2.27 -12.28 19.19
N GLU A 269 -2.02 -13.42 18.57
CA GLU A 269 -0.96 -13.63 17.58
C GLU A 269 -1.16 -12.77 16.34
N LEU A 270 -2.42 -12.53 15.92
CA LEU A 270 -2.68 -11.59 14.83
C LEU A 270 -2.15 -10.18 15.14
N ARG A 271 -2.33 -9.69 16.36
CA ARG A 271 -1.83 -8.38 16.78
C ARG A 271 -0.31 -8.33 16.77
N GLU A 272 0.34 -9.39 17.23
CA GLU A 272 1.79 -9.50 17.20
C GLU A 272 2.34 -9.51 15.77
N VAL A 273 1.74 -10.28 14.87
CA VAL A 273 2.13 -10.34 13.44
C VAL A 273 1.96 -8.98 12.75
N LEU A 274 0.88 -8.26 13.04
CA LEU A 274 0.69 -6.92 12.46
C LEU A 274 1.68 -5.90 13.01
N ALA A 275 2.00 -5.96 14.31
CA ALA A 275 3.03 -5.13 14.91
C ALA A 275 4.42 -5.44 14.34
N GLU A 276 4.74 -6.72 14.13
CA GLU A 276 6.01 -7.15 13.52
C GLU A 276 6.12 -6.71 12.06
N SER A 277 5.03 -6.76 11.28
CA SER A 277 5.03 -6.28 9.89
C SER A 277 5.36 -4.78 9.77
N GLU A 278 4.96 -3.96 10.76
CA GLU A 278 5.37 -2.55 10.85
C GLU A 278 6.88 -2.42 11.14
N ASN A 279 7.42 -3.25 12.04
CA ASN A 279 8.86 -3.27 12.33
C ASN A 279 9.67 -3.75 11.11
N GLU A 280 9.17 -4.76 10.40
CA GLU A 280 9.78 -5.22 9.14
C GLU A 280 9.78 -4.13 8.08
N SER A 281 8.69 -3.38 7.96
CA SER A 281 8.63 -2.23 7.06
C SER A 281 9.71 -1.19 7.40
N ARG A 282 9.90 -0.87 8.68
CA ARG A 282 10.98 0.05 9.12
C ARG A 282 12.38 -0.50 8.80
N ARG A 283 12.63 -1.78 9.06
CA ARG A 283 13.93 -2.43 8.73
C ARG A 283 14.18 -2.41 7.22
N SER A 284 13.15 -2.67 6.42
CA SER A 284 13.22 -2.63 4.96
C SER A 284 13.57 -1.23 4.44
N VAL A 285 12.95 -0.18 5.01
CA VAL A 285 13.29 1.21 4.66
C VAL A 285 14.72 1.59 5.09
N GLN A 286 15.17 1.13 6.25
CA GLN A 286 16.57 1.36 6.68
C GLN A 286 17.58 0.65 5.76
N PHE A 287 17.26 -0.57 5.31
CA PHE A 287 18.07 -1.28 4.31
C PHE A 287 18.08 -0.52 2.98
N PHE A 288 16.93 -0.08 2.49
CA PHE A 288 16.80 0.75 1.30
C PHE A 288 17.71 1.98 1.34
N VAL A 289 17.67 2.73 2.44
CA VAL A 289 18.52 3.92 2.59
C VAL A 289 20.00 3.58 2.59
N ARG A 290 20.41 2.51 3.29
CA ARG A 290 21.81 2.05 3.28
C ARG A 290 22.27 1.68 1.87
N ARG A 291 21.45 0.93 1.12
CA ARG A 291 21.74 0.52 -0.26
C ARG A 291 21.86 1.74 -1.20
N CYS A 292 20.96 2.72 -1.06
CA CYS A 292 21.05 3.96 -1.83
C CYS A 292 22.34 4.73 -1.54
N ARG A 293 22.79 4.80 -0.29
CA ARG A 293 24.07 5.42 0.08
C ARG A 293 25.26 4.70 -0.52
N GLN A 294 25.26 3.37 -0.52
CA GLN A 294 26.32 2.56 -1.10
C GLN A 294 26.42 2.72 -2.63
N TYR A 295 25.28 2.86 -3.29
CA TYR A 295 25.22 2.90 -4.75
C TYR A 295 25.47 4.30 -5.31
N PHE A 296 24.95 5.35 -4.67
CA PHE A 296 25.00 6.71 -5.17
C PHE A 296 26.06 7.63 -4.49
N GLY A 297 26.66 7.17 -3.43
CA GLY A 297 27.65 7.93 -2.65
C GLY A 297 27.04 8.89 -1.65
#